data_a063b9dff6b79da296e77f105f36d683
#
_entry.id   a063b9dff6b79da296e77f105f36d683
#
_cell.length_a   1.000
_cell.length_b   1.000
_cell.length_c   1.000
_cell.angle_alpha   90.00
_cell.angle_beta   90.00
_cell.angle_gamma   90.00
#
_symmetry.space_group_name_H-M   'P 1'
#
loop_
_entity.id
_entity.type
_entity.pdbx_description
1 polymer ?
#
loop_
_entity_poly.entity_id
_entity_poly.type
_entity_poly.pdbx_seq_one_letter_code
_entity_poly.pdbx_strand_id
1 'polypeptide(L)'
;TDDNYNNSILDVTDPLFFQPVRHLNEDGLVDGVSVGIFTSGSVDSILYAVGGDTLSGTEYYHDNGVFYMYLDPPMTLYDPVWIQASIDGELLTVYEIAEIDIVEEPLPEGVEMGPNWLNGTMILAVYAPSQPVMQVIVTSPGETGLASDAIVMNNDPNLEDVWWVELDLPAGHYEYEYLLMNGNRISDPLSRRLTNGKTRIEIGAGGISTADNFSWQSDGYLRPEMDTLIIYELHVDDFSAQGNGQGKFEDVIGRLDHLKSAGINAIELLPVTDFPGSHSWGYDPHLMSAVESHYGTPEEFKELVDEAHIRGMAVIMDMVWNHIRSSSPVWTIQPDYNLNPYIKLHTELNPNETEGS
;
A
#
# COMPACT_ATOMS: atom_id res chain seq x y z
N THR A 1 19.96 -12.29 18.92
CA THR A 1 21.29 -11.70 18.95
C THR A 1 22.06 -12.18 17.73
N ASP A 2 21.75 -11.66 16.59
CA ASP A 2 22.67 -11.69 15.46
C ASP A 2 22.86 -10.27 15.00
N ASP A 3 23.79 -9.61 15.70
CA ASP A 3 24.47 -8.39 15.29
C ASP A 3 25.41 -8.68 14.11
N ASN A 4 24.83 -9.24 13.03
CA ASN A 4 25.52 -9.42 11.76
C ASN A 4 25.00 -8.43 10.71
N TYR A 5 24.61 -7.23 11.10
CA TYR A 5 24.81 -6.09 10.25
C TYR A 5 26.32 -5.77 10.31
N ASN A 6 26.98 -6.42 9.39
CA ASN A 6 28.39 -6.39 9.23
C ASN A 6 28.81 -4.92 9.02
N ASN A 7 29.49 -4.34 9.99
CA ASN A 7 30.21 -3.07 9.89
C ASN A 7 31.25 -3.05 8.76
N SER A 8 31.32 -4.07 7.95
CA SER A 8 32.24 -4.20 6.82
C SER A 8 31.66 -3.72 5.48
N ILE A 9 30.39 -3.29 5.42
CA ILE A 9 29.78 -2.76 4.18
C ILE A 9 29.78 -1.24 4.15
N LEU A 10 29.94 -0.60 5.28
CA LEU A 10 30.23 0.83 5.35
C LEU A 10 31.73 1.00 5.38
N ASP A 11 32.34 1.04 4.21
CA ASP A 11 33.62 1.73 4.11
C ASP A 11 33.29 3.20 4.37
N VAL A 12 33.51 3.59 5.64
CA VAL A 12 33.15 4.92 6.17
C VAL A 12 33.91 6.07 5.50
N THR A 13 34.70 5.78 4.48
CA THR A 13 35.43 6.76 3.69
C THR A 13 34.67 7.15 2.40
N ASP A 14 33.75 6.34 1.94
CA ASP A 14 32.96 6.63 0.73
C ASP A 14 31.54 7.04 1.13
N PRO A 15 31.03 8.19 0.67
CA PRO A 15 29.68 8.59 0.96
C PRO A 15 28.68 7.62 0.31
N LEU A 16 27.70 7.15 1.10
CA LEU A 16 26.58 6.39 0.59
C LEU A 16 25.44 7.36 0.25
N PHE A 17 25.11 7.44 -1.02
CA PHE A 17 23.95 8.20 -1.49
C PHE A 17 22.72 7.31 -1.48
N PHE A 18 21.65 7.77 -0.83
CA PHE A 18 20.34 7.18 -0.99
C PHE A 18 19.66 7.75 -2.24
N GLN A 19 18.77 6.96 -2.82
CA GLN A 19 18.04 7.35 -4.02
C GLN A 19 17.38 8.72 -3.82
N PRO A 20 17.59 9.67 -4.71
CA PRO A 20 16.99 10.98 -4.62
C PRO A 20 15.47 10.96 -4.75
N VAL A 21 14.82 11.87 -4.04
CA VAL A 21 13.37 12.05 -4.09
C VAL A 21 13.07 13.42 -4.71
N ARG A 22 12.20 13.45 -5.70
CA ARG A 22 11.72 14.69 -6.33
C ARG A 22 10.49 15.19 -5.60
N HIS A 23 10.44 16.48 -5.31
CA HIS A 23 9.32 17.14 -4.65
C HIS A 23 8.56 17.98 -5.68
N LEU A 24 7.24 17.76 -5.75
CA LEU A 24 6.38 18.46 -6.69
C LEU A 24 5.70 19.66 -6.02
N ASN A 25 5.60 20.75 -6.75
CA ASN A 25 4.77 21.89 -6.37
C ASN A 25 3.30 21.70 -6.80
N GLU A 26 2.46 22.68 -6.53
CA GLU A 26 1.04 22.68 -6.86
C GLU A 26 0.75 22.56 -8.37
N ASP A 27 1.72 22.96 -9.23
CA ASP A 27 1.61 22.89 -10.69
C ASP A 27 2.13 21.55 -11.27
N GLY A 28 2.54 20.61 -10.42
CA GLY A 28 3.11 19.33 -10.83
C GLY A 28 4.54 19.42 -11.36
N LEU A 29 5.23 20.55 -11.16
CA LEU A 29 6.64 20.72 -11.50
C LEU A 29 7.51 20.35 -10.28
N VAL A 30 8.70 19.83 -10.55
CA VAL A 30 9.68 19.52 -9.50
C VAL A 30 10.35 20.81 -9.05
N ASP A 31 10.04 21.28 -7.87
CA ASP A 31 10.61 22.48 -7.26
C ASP A 31 11.66 22.16 -6.19
N GLY A 32 11.86 20.87 -5.91
CA GLY A 32 12.88 20.40 -4.99
C GLY A 32 13.29 18.97 -5.23
N VAL A 33 14.51 18.66 -4.82
CA VAL A 33 15.06 17.31 -4.78
C VAL A 33 15.70 17.09 -3.43
N SER A 34 15.47 15.93 -2.81
CA SER A 34 16.22 15.55 -1.62
C SER A 34 17.06 14.33 -1.88
N VAL A 35 18.22 14.26 -1.23
CA VAL A 35 19.14 13.12 -1.26
C VAL A 35 19.64 12.83 0.14
N GLY A 36 19.64 11.58 0.54
CA GLY A 36 20.31 11.14 1.77
C GLY A 36 21.79 10.89 1.49
N ILE A 37 22.68 11.47 2.33
CA ILE A 37 24.13 11.24 2.27
C ILE A 37 24.57 10.71 3.63
N PHE A 38 25.11 9.50 3.64
CA PHE A 38 25.64 8.88 4.84
C PHE A 38 27.16 8.88 4.76
N THR A 39 27.80 9.64 5.64
CA THR A 39 29.27 9.76 5.69
C THR A 39 29.73 10.00 7.12
N SER A 40 30.94 9.59 7.44
CA SER A 40 31.60 9.97 8.69
C SER A 40 32.28 11.34 8.60
N GLY A 41 32.44 11.86 7.38
CA GLY A 41 33.02 13.18 7.12
C GLY A 41 32.00 14.31 7.21
N SER A 42 32.47 15.53 7.09
CA SER A 42 31.63 16.71 7.01
C SER A 42 31.24 16.99 5.56
N VAL A 43 29.95 17.08 5.29
CA VAL A 43 29.47 17.54 3.98
C VAL A 43 29.62 19.05 3.93
N ASP A 44 30.58 19.53 3.11
CA ASP A 44 30.90 20.95 2.99
C ASP A 44 29.93 21.67 2.08
N SER A 45 29.55 21.03 0.97
CA SER A 45 28.61 21.56 0.01
C SER A 45 28.00 20.46 -0.85
N ILE A 46 26.81 20.75 -1.39
CA ILE A 46 26.19 19.97 -2.45
C ILE A 46 26.01 20.92 -3.63
N LEU A 47 26.49 20.48 -4.79
CA LEU A 47 26.28 21.15 -6.06
C LEU A 47 25.23 20.32 -6.83
N TYR A 48 24.34 21.00 -7.51
CA TYR A 48 23.35 20.34 -8.35
C TYR A 48 23.11 21.15 -9.62
N ALA A 49 22.68 20.48 -10.67
CA ALA A 49 22.29 21.10 -11.92
C ALA A 49 21.07 20.35 -12.48
N VAL A 50 20.31 21.09 -13.27
CA VAL A 50 19.07 20.61 -13.93
C VAL A 50 19.24 20.73 -15.43
N GLY A 51 18.98 19.64 -16.15
CA GLY A 51 18.87 19.62 -17.60
C GLY A 51 20.12 20.04 -18.39
N GLY A 52 21.30 20.04 -17.77
CA GLY A 52 22.51 20.52 -18.44
C GLY A 52 23.83 20.07 -17.80
N ASP A 53 24.93 20.33 -18.53
CA ASP A 53 26.27 19.88 -18.15
C ASP A 53 26.91 20.74 -17.04
N THR A 54 26.27 21.79 -16.58
CA THR A 54 26.86 22.72 -15.61
C THR A 54 26.15 22.60 -14.27
N LEU A 55 26.89 22.17 -13.25
CA LEU A 55 26.40 22.18 -11.88
C LEU A 55 26.14 23.61 -11.42
N SER A 56 24.93 23.89 -11.00
CA SER A 56 24.49 25.20 -10.54
C SER A 56 23.61 25.04 -9.30
N GLY A 57 23.74 25.96 -8.38
CA GLY A 57 23.01 25.93 -7.12
C GLY A 57 23.83 25.36 -5.98
N THR A 58 23.73 26.01 -4.83
CA THR A 58 24.41 25.66 -3.59
C THR A 58 23.49 25.81 -2.39
N GLU A 59 22.23 26.17 -2.65
CA GLU A 59 21.24 26.37 -1.59
C GLU A 59 20.56 25.05 -1.28
N TYR A 60 20.71 24.57 -0.07
CA TYR A 60 20.05 23.37 0.42
C TYR A 60 19.74 23.51 1.91
N TYR A 61 18.72 22.81 2.34
CA TYR A 61 18.40 22.57 3.74
C TYR A 61 18.85 21.19 4.14
N HIS A 62 19.41 21.02 5.33
CA HIS A 62 19.89 19.74 5.83
C HIS A 62 19.18 19.36 7.13
N ASP A 63 18.66 18.15 7.18
CA ASP A 63 18.11 17.54 8.38
C ASP A 63 18.44 16.04 8.43
N ASN A 64 19.10 15.60 9.51
CA ASN A 64 19.40 14.20 9.80
C ASN A 64 20.05 13.40 8.63
N GLY A 65 20.98 14.02 7.91
CA GLY A 65 21.67 13.39 6.78
C GLY A 65 20.88 13.43 5.46
N VAL A 66 19.72 14.08 5.43
CA VAL A 66 18.96 14.35 4.21
C VAL A 66 19.15 15.80 3.80
N PHE A 67 19.53 16.00 2.56
CA PHE A 67 19.77 17.30 1.96
C PHE A 67 18.65 17.61 0.99
N TYR A 68 18.00 18.75 1.20
CA TYR A 68 16.90 19.26 0.37
C TYR A 68 17.41 20.40 -0.50
N MET A 69 17.35 20.24 -1.81
CA MET A 69 17.75 21.24 -2.79
C MET A 69 16.51 21.86 -3.41
N TYR A 70 16.44 23.18 -3.42
CA TYR A 70 15.35 23.93 -4.07
C TYR A 70 15.74 24.26 -5.49
N LEU A 71 14.79 24.15 -6.40
CA LEU A 71 14.98 24.41 -7.82
C LEU A 71 14.24 25.69 -8.22
N ASP A 72 14.99 26.68 -8.70
CA ASP A 72 14.43 27.92 -9.23
C ASP A 72 15.14 28.27 -10.56
N PRO A 73 14.46 28.19 -11.71
CA PRO A 73 13.03 27.80 -11.85
C PRO A 73 12.79 26.31 -11.57
N PRO A 74 11.53 25.93 -11.25
CA PRO A 74 11.13 24.53 -11.17
C PRO A 74 11.37 23.80 -12.50
N MET A 75 11.71 22.52 -12.41
CA MET A 75 11.98 21.68 -13.58
C MET A 75 10.80 20.78 -13.92
N THR A 76 10.79 20.20 -15.11
CA THR A 76 9.84 19.16 -15.43
C THR A 76 10.22 17.85 -14.72
N LEU A 77 9.27 16.93 -14.63
CA LEU A 77 9.50 15.62 -14.01
C LEU A 77 10.63 14.84 -14.70
N TYR A 78 10.84 15.09 -15.98
CA TYR A 78 11.74 14.34 -16.86
C TYR A 78 13.14 14.95 -16.98
N ASP A 79 13.33 16.16 -16.46
CA ASP A 79 14.64 16.79 -16.56
C ASP A 79 15.66 16.04 -15.68
N PRO A 80 16.84 15.69 -16.19
CA PRO A 80 17.88 15.05 -15.40
C PRO A 80 18.45 16.00 -14.34
N VAL A 81 18.75 15.47 -13.17
CA VAL A 81 19.40 16.22 -12.09
C VAL A 81 20.75 15.58 -11.78
N TRP A 82 21.79 16.41 -11.79
CA TRP A 82 23.13 16.04 -11.36
C TRP A 82 23.36 16.53 -9.94
N ILE A 83 23.86 15.64 -9.08
CA ILE A 83 24.20 15.99 -7.71
C ILE A 83 25.65 15.60 -7.47
N GLN A 84 26.42 16.53 -6.93
CA GLN A 84 27.81 16.33 -6.56
C GLN A 84 28.00 16.82 -5.12
N ALA A 85 28.59 15.98 -4.27
CA ALA A 85 28.89 16.35 -2.89
C ALA A 85 30.39 16.62 -2.70
N SER A 86 30.71 17.68 -1.96
CA SER A 86 32.03 17.88 -1.40
C SER A 86 32.02 17.43 0.06
N ILE A 87 32.95 16.54 0.39
CA ILE A 87 33.09 15.99 1.74
C ILE A 87 34.52 16.14 2.17
N ASP A 88 34.76 16.81 3.32
CA ASP A 88 36.09 17.12 3.85
C ASP A 88 37.02 17.83 2.83
N GLY A 89 36.44 18.67 1.97
CA GLY A 89 37.14 19.42 0.94
C GLY A 89 37.44 18.67 -0.34
N GLU A 90 37.05 17.42 -0.46
CA GLU A 90 37.17 16.62 -1.68
C GLU A 90 35.83 16.47 -2.39
N LEU A 91 35.85 16.65 -3.71
CA LEU A 91 34.69 16.47 -4.58
C LEU A 91 34.63 15.00 -5.04
N LEU A 92 33.79 14.21 -4.40
CA LEU A 92 33.91 12.76 -4.47
C LEU A 92 33.02 12.09 -5.52
N THR A 93 31.80 12.58 -5.75
CA THR A 93 30.85 11.85 -6.59
C THR A 93 29.90 12.79 -7.31
N VAL A 94 29.59 12.47 -8.56
CA VAL A 94 28.45 13.06 -9.29
C VAL A 94 27.37 12.00 -9.35
N TYR A 95 26.20 12.35 -8.88
CA TYR A 95 25.03 11.47 -8.95
C TYR A 95 24.02 12.05 -9.92
N GLU A 96 23.71 11.28 -10.96
CA GLU A 96 22.67 11.61 -11.91
C GLU A 96 21.35 10.98 -11.49
N ILE A 97 20.32 11.80 -11.38
CA ILE A 97 18.96 11.31 -11.30
C ILE A 97 18.53 11.04 -12.73
N ALA A 98 18.42 9.77 -13.08
CA ALA A 98 17.99 9.37 -14.41
C ALA A 98 16.60 9.96 -14.73
N GLU A 99 16.45 10.39 -15.97
CA GLU A 99 15.14 10.71 -16.53
C GLU A 99 14.19 9.53 -16.33
N ILE A 100 12.98 9.80 -15.88
CA ILE A 100 11.95 8.77 -15.76
C ILE A 100 11.23 8.68 -17.12
N ASP A 101 11.49 7.61 -17.84
CA ASP A 101 10.87 7.36 -19.15
C ASP A 101 9.50 6.70 -18.94
N ILE A 102 8.43 7.44 -19.23
CA ILE A 102 7.06 6.94 -19.16
C ILE A 102 6.62 6.47 -20.53
N VAL A 103 6.24 5.21 -20.61
CA VAL A 103 5.66 4.64 -21.81
C VAL A 103 4.15 4.87 -21.80
N GLU A 104 3.62 5.50 -22.84
CA GLU A 104 2.18 5.60 -23.07
C GLU A 104 1.72 4.34 -23.83
N GLU A 105 1.00 3.47 -23.14
CA GLU A 105 0.51 2.21 -23.71
C GLU A 105 -0.89 1.89 -23.14
N PRO A 106 -1.87 1.54 -24.01
CA PRO A 106 -3.21 1.22 -23.55
C PRO A 106 -3.24 0.01 -22.62
N LEU A 107 -4.07 0.10 -21.58
CA LEU A 107 -4.34 -1.03 -20.69
C LEU A 107 -4.86 -2.23 -21.51
N PRO A 108 -4.29 -3.43 -21.34
CA PRO A 108 -4.73 -4.61 -22.10
C PRO A 108 -6.22 -4.92 -21.86
N GLU A 109 -6.91 -5.35 -22.92
CA GLU A 109 -8.33 -5.68 -22.85
C GLU A 109 -8.62 -6.78 -21.81
N GLY A 110 -9.61 -6.54 -20.97
CA GLY A 110 -10.02 -7.47 -19.91
C GLY A 110 -9.26 -7.32 -18.60
N VAL A 111 -8.33 -6.36 -18.49
CA VAL A 111 -7.65 -6.03 -17.23
C VAL A 111 -8.52 -5.08 -16.41
N GLU A 112 -8.69 -5.40 -15.13
CA GLU A 112 -9.36 -4.56 -14.14
C GLU A 112 -8.32 -3.89 -13.23
N MET A 113 -8.73 -2.87 -12.45
CA MET A 113 -7.84 -2.28 -11.43
C MET A 113 -7.48 -3.32 -10.37
N GLY A 114 -6.24 -3.28 -9.91
CA GLY A 114 -5.63 -4.26 -9.01
C GLY A 114 -4.80 -5.31 -9.75
N PRO A 115 -4.48 -6.44 -9.09
CA PRO A 115 -3.69 -7.51 -9.66
C PRO A 115 -4.52 -8.41 -10.60
N ASN A 116 -4.02 -8.63 -11.80
CA ASN A 116 -4.63 -9.47 -12.83
C ASN A 116 -3.65 -10.56 -13.30
N TRP A 117 -4.21 -11.65 -13.84
CA TRP A 117 -3.44 -12.68 -14.52
C TRP A 117 -3.95 -12.86 -15.95
N LEU A 118 -3.13 -12.49 -16.92
CA LEU A 118 -3.50 -12.53 -18.31
C LEU A 118 -2.37 -13.18 -19.12
N ASN A 119 -2.70 -14.17 -19.94
CA ASN A 119 -1.76 -14.84 -20.88
C ASN A 119 -0.48 -15.42 -20.21
N GLY A 120 -0.51 -15.69 -18.92
CA GLY A 120 0.63 -16.26 -18.21
C GLY A 120 1.52 -15.26 -17.50
N THR A 121 1.16 -13.98 -17.52
CA THR A 121 1.87 -12.89 -16.84
C THR A 121 0.97 -12.18 -15.83
N MET A 122 1.58 -11.55 -14.85
CA MET A 122 0.89 -10.69 -13.89
C MET A 122 0.81 -9.27 -14.44
N ILE A 123 -0.38 -8.68 -14.41
CA ILE A 123 -0.59 -7.28 -14.72
C ILE A 123 -1.12 -6.58 -13.48
N LEU A 124 -0.45 -5.52 -13.07
CA LEU A 124 -0.91 -4.60 -12.04
C LEU A 124 -1.48 -3.37 -12.72
N ALA A 125 -2.69 -2.97 -12.33
CA ALA A 125 -3.31 -1.73 -12.80
C ALA A 125 -3.84 -0.93 -11.62
N VAL A 126 -3.62 0.38 -11.64
CA VAL A 126 -4.06 1.28 -10.57
C VAL A 126 -4.61 2.58 -11.15
N TYR A 127 -5.68 3.06 -10.56
CA TYR A 127 -6.18 4.40 -10.80
C TYR A 127 -5.53 5.36 -9.79
N ALA A 128 -4.71 6.27 -10.28
CA ALA A 128 -3.88 7.14 -9.46
C ALA A 128 -4.02 8.61 -9.92
N PRO A 129 -5.11 9.29 -9.47
CA PRO A 129 -5.46 10.62 -9.95
C PRO A 129 -4.37 11.63 -9.65
N SER A 130 -4.04 12.41 -10.67
CA SER A 130 -3.03 13.49 -10.64
C SER A 130 -1.62 13.03 -10.28
N GLN A 131 -1.33 11.72 -10.34
CA GLN A 131 0.05 11.25 -10.20
C GLN A 131 0.78 11.41 -11.53
N PRO A 132 1.88 12.15 -11.57
CA PRO A 132 2.63 12.38 -12.82
C PRO A 132 3.45 11.15 -13.23
N VAL A 133 3.70 10.25 -12.30
CA VAL A 133 4.35 8.95 -12.53
C VAL A 133 3.94 7.97 -11.43
N MET A 134 3.79 6.72 -11.82
CA MET A 134 3.61 5.61 -10.89
C MET A 134 4.73 4.60 -11.07
N GLN A 135 5.20 4.07 -9.96
CA GLN A 135 6.19 2.99 -9.94
C GLN A 135 5.69 1.88 -9.01
N VAL A 136 6.18 0.68 -9.22
CA VAL A 136 5.93 -0.45 -8.33
C VAL A 136 7.23 -1.08 -7.85
N ILE A 137 7.25 -1.49 -6.60
CA ILE A 137 8.35 -2.26 -6.00
C ILE A 137 7.79 -3.62 -5.64
N VAL A 138 8.40 -4.68 -6.15
CA VAL A 138 8.00 -6.06 -5.91
C VAL A 138 9.06 -6.75 -5.06
N THR A 139 8.63 -7.43 -4.02
CA THR A 139 9.50 -8.17 -3.10
C THR A 139 9.08 -9.65 -3.11
N SER A 140 10.04 -10.55 -3.23
CA SER A 140 9.83 -11.98 -3.06
C SER A 140 10.24 -12.41 -1.64
N PRO A 141 9.31 -12.61 -0.72
CA PRO A 141 9.63 -13.01 0.66
C PRO A 141 9.96 -14.50 0.72
N GLY A 142 11.16 -14.88 0.43
CA GLY A 142 11.60 -16.28 0.49
C GLY A 142 12.97 -16.51 -0.13
N GLU A 143 13.36 -15.69 -1.07
CA GLU A 143 14.68 -15.67 -1.68
C GLU A 143 15.39 -14.37 -1.30
N THR A 144 16.01 -14.29 -0.13
CA THR A 144 16.84 -13.16 0.33
C THR A 144 16.12 -11.86 0.71
N GLY A 145 14.80 -11.73 0.53
CA GLY A 145 14.06 -10.51 0.90
C GLY A 145 14.43 -9.25 0.13
N LEU A 146 15.13 -9.41 -1.02
CA LEU A 146 15.51 -8.27 -1.86
C LEU A 146 14.27 -7.77 -2.59
N ALA A 147 13.97 -6.49 -2.38
CA ALA A 147 13.01 -5.77 -3.21
C ALA A 147 13.59 -5.59 -4.62
N SER A 148 12.73 -5.57 -5.64
CA SER A 148 13.14 -5.08 -6.96
C SER A 148 13.54 -3.61 -6.88
N ASP A 149 14.29 -3.16 -7.87
CA ASP A 149 14.30 -1.72 -8.18
C ASP A 149 12.87 -1.25 -8.45
N ALA A 150 12.63 0.04 -8.31
CA ALA A 150 11.34 0.61 -8.65
C ALA A 150 11.10 0.51 -10.15
N ILE A 151 10.01 -0.14 -10.55
CA ILE A 151 9.63 -0.36 -11.95
C ILE A 151 8.64 0.72 -12.33
N VAL A 152 8.95 1.52 -13.36
CA VAL A 152 8.05 2.56 -13.89
C VAL A 152 6.87 1.87 -14.58
N MET A 153 5.67 2.34 -14.29
CA MET A 153 4.44 1.84 -14.88
C MET A 153 4.12 2.59 -16.17
N ASN A 154 3.44 1.93 -17.10
CA ASN A 154 2.88 2.54 -18.30
C ASN A 154 1.69 3.41 -17.94
N ASN A 155 1.53 4.55 -18.63
CA ASN A 155 0.33 5.37 -18.53
C ASN A 155 -0.63 5.02 -19.68
N ASP A 156 -1.91 4.85 -19.38
CA ASP A 156 -2.90 4.60 -20.44
C ASP A 156 -3.30 5.90 -21.14
N PRO A 157 -3.06 6.06 -22.45
CA PRO A 157 -3.40 7.29 -23.16
C PRO A 157 -4.91 7.50 -23.37
N ASN A 158 -5.75 6.50 -23.09
CA ASN A 158 -7.19 6.56 -23.31
C ASN A 158 -7.99 6.64 -22.00
N LEU A 159 -7.37 6.26 -20.89
CA LEU A 159 -7.98 6.26 -19.56
C LEU A 159 -7.16 7.19 -18.66
N GLU A 160 -7.74 8.34 -18.37
CA GLU A 160 -7.10 9.34 -17.51
C GLU A 160 -6.71 8.75 -16.17
N ASP A 161 -5.49 9.04 -15.70
CA ASP A 161 -4.94 8.62 -14.40
C ASP A 161 -4.83 7.09 -14.20
N VAL A 162 -4.86 6.30 -15.26
CA VAL A 162 -4.69 4.85 -15.19
C VAL A 162 -3.25 4.47 -15.51
N TRP A 163 -2.66 3.70 -14.59
CA TRP A 163 -1.29 3.21 -14.67
C TRP A 163 -1.27 1.70 -14.60
N TRP A 164 -0.42 1.05 -15.40
CA TRP A 164 -0.32 -0.40 -15.41
C TRP A 164 1.08 -0.90 -15.74
N VAL A 165 1.38 -2.12 -15.35
CA VAL A 165 2.65 -2.78 -15.67
C VAL A 165 2.45 -4.28 -15.82
N GLU A 166 3.15 -4.89 -16.78
CA GLU A 166 3.24 -6.33 -16.94
C GLU A 166 4.52 -6.86 -16.27
N LEU A 167 4.38 -7.92 -15.48
CA LEU A 167 5.43 -8.51 -14.69
C LEU A 167 5.50 -10.02 -14.97
N ASP A 168 6.65 -10.48 -15.47
CA ASP A 168 6.92 -11.90 -15.63
C ASP A 168 7.47 -12.49 -14.33
N LEU A 169 6.56 -12.97 -13.48
CA LEU A 169 6.88 -13.51 -12.17
C LEU A 169 6.59 -15.01 -12.13
N PRO A 170 7.55 -15.85 -11.73
CA PRO A 170 7.32 -17.27 -11.55
C PRO A 170 6.33 -17.55 -10.41
N ALA A 171 5.86 -18.80 -10.31
CA ALA A 171 5.03 -19.23 -9.21
C ALA A 171 5.74 -18.96 -7.86
N GLY A 172 5.03 -18.34 -6.92
CA GLY A 172 5.61 -17.94 -5.64
C GLY A 172 4.72 -16.97 -4.87
N HIS A 173 5.23 -16.54 -3.72
CA HIS A 173 4.61 -15.51 -2.91
C HIS A 173 5.32 -14.18 -3.14
N TYR A 174 4.56 -13.11 -3.32
CA TYR A 174 5.09 -11.77 -3.57
C TYR A 174 4.40 -10.74 -2.70
N GLU A 175 5.14 -9.71 -2.35
CA GLU A 175 4.62 -8.49 -1.76
C GLU A 175 4.94 -7.34 -2.72
N TYR A 176 4.02 -6.40 -2.90
CA TYR A 176 4.29 -5.20 -3.67
C TYR A 176 3.70 -3.96 -3.03
N GLU A 177 4.29 -2.83 -3.39
CA GLU A 177 3.88 -1.48 -3.02
C GLU A 177 3.98 -0.60 -4.25
N TYR A 178 3.07 0.34 -4.39
CA TYR A 178 3.25 1.44 -5.33
C TYR A 178 4.11 2.52 -4.69
N LEU A 179 5.00 3.10 -5.49
CA LEU A 179 5.84 4.22 -5.12
C LEU A 179 5.34 5.46 -5.85
N LEU A 180 4.88 6.44 -5.09
CA LEU A 180 4.46 7.74 -5.59
C LEU A 180 5.66 8.64 -5.81
N MET A 181 5.50 9.66 -6.66
CA MET A 181 6.59 10.57 -6.99
C MET A 181 7.17 11.32 -5.78
N ASN A 182 6.35 11.60 -4.77
CA ASN A 182 6.79 12.22 -3.52
C ASN A 182 7.55 11.28 -2.57
N GLY A 183 7.86 10.05 -3.01
CA GLY A 183 8.55 9.04 -2.23
C GLY A 183 7.66 8.21 -1.29
N ASN A 184 6.38 8.52 -1.18
CA ASN A 184 5.46 7.72 -0.39
C ASN A 184 5.27 6.34 -1.02
N ARG A 185 5.27 5.31 -0.17
CA ARG A 185 4.91 3.96 -0.56
C ARG A 185 3.52 3.64 -0.06
N ILE A 186 2.71 3.07 -0.92
CA ILE A 186 1.35 2.68 -0.60
C ILE A 186 1.08 1.25 -1.01
N SER A 187 0.25 0.54 -0.24
CA SER A 187 -0.34 -0.71 -0.69
C SER A 187 -1.34 -0.43 -1.82
N ASP A 188 -1.66 -1.45 -2.58
CA ASP A 188 -2.70 -1.34 -3.61
C ASP A 188 -4.05 -0.97 -2.96
N PRO A 189 -4.72 0.08 -3.44
CA PRO A 189 -6.05 0.48 -2.94
C PRO A 189 -7.12 -0.63 -3.01
N LEU A 190 -6.92 -1.61 -3.88
CA LEU A 190 -7.80 -2.75 -4.06
C LEU A 190 -7.23 -4.06 -3.49
N SER A 191 -6.18 -3.98 -2.69
CA SER A 191 -5.62 -5.16 -2.02
C SER A 191 -6.67 -5.86 -1.18
N ARG A 192 -6.71 -7.19 -1.28
CA ARG A 192 -7.55 -8.05 -0.44
C ARG A 192 -6.79 -8.63 0.75
N ARG A 193 -5.46 -8.55 0.70
CA ARG A 193 -4.58 -9.08 1.73
C ARG A 193 -3.34 -8.22 1.89
N LEU A 194 -3.08 -7.81 3.12
CA LEU A 194 -1.85 -7.11 3.48
C LEU A 194 -0.95 -8.01 4.33
N THR A 195 0.35 -7.78 4.21
CA THR A 195 1.37 -8.30 5.12
C THR A 195 2.37 -7.19 5.40
N ASN A 196 2.51 -6.81 6.65
CA ASN A 196 3.37 -5.67 7.04
C ASN A 196 3.07 -4.37 6.25
N GLY A 197 1.80 -4.11 5.97
CA GLY A 197 1.37 -2.93 5.21
C GLY A 197 1.55 -3.01 3.70
N LYS A 198 2.07 -4.12 3.15
CA LYS A 198 2.26 -4.34 1.72
C LYS A 198 1.17 -5.25 1.16
N THR A 199 0.80 -5.03 -0.08
CA THR A 199 -0.10 -5.94 -0.79
C THR A 199 0.58 -7.28 -1.02
N ARG A 200 -0.09 -8.35 -0.58
CA ARG A 200 0.40 -9.72 -0.78
C ARG A 200 -0.40 -10.44 -1.84
N ILE A 201 0.32 -11.11 -2.72
CA ILE A 201 -0.24 -12.00 -3.75
C ILE A 201 0.49 -13.34 -3.73
N GLU A 202 -0.20 -14.36 -4.23
CA GLU A 202 0.35 -15.69 -4.46
C GLU A 202 0.09 -16.07 -5.92
N ILE A 203 1.15 -16.47 -6.62
CA ILE A 203 1.08 -16.95 -7.99
C ILE A 203 1.25 -18.47 -7.96
N GLY A 204 0.19 -19.18 -8.30
CA GLY A 204 0.21 -20.64 -8.48
C GLY A 204 0.38 -21.05 -9.94
N ALA A 205 0.30 -22.36 -10.20
CA ALA A 205 0.42 -22.90 -11.56
C ALA A 205 -0.68 -22.42 -12.54
N GLY A 206 -1.81 -21.91 -12.01
CA GLY A 206 -2.94 -21.39 -12.79
C GLY A 206 -3.06 -19.86 -12.78
N GLY A 207 -2.09 -19.16 -12.23
CA GLY A 207 -2.10 -17.72 -12.09
C GLY A 207 -2.22 -17.24 -10.65
N ILE A 208 -2.67 -16.00 -10.47
CA ILE A 208 -2.83 -15.40 -9.15
C ILE A 208 -3.86 -16.20 -8.36
N SER A 209 -3.46 -16.69 -7.18
CA SER A 209 -4.38 -17.29 -6.22
C SER A 209 -5.24 -16.19 -5.63
N THR A 210 -6.51 -16.20 -6.00
CA THR A 210 -7.50 -15.31 -5.40
C THR A 210 -8.35 -16.11 -4.42
N ALA A 211 -8.83 -15.46 -3.37
CA ALA A 211 -9.80 -16.05 -2.46
C ALA A 211 -11.11 -16.49 -3.17
N ASP A 212 -11.24 -16.18 -4.45
CA ASP A 212 -12.41 -16.54 -5.28
C ASP A 212 -12.46 -18.05 -5.61
N ASN A 213 -11.36 -18.78 -5.40
CA ASN A 213 -11.29 -20.23 -5.54
C ASN A 213 -11.74 -21.01 -4.28
N PHE A 214 -12.31 -20.32 -3.30
CA PHE A 214 -12.80 -20.96 -2.08
C PHE A 214 -14.00 -21.89 -2.38
N SER A 215 -13.94 -23.14 -1.90
CA SER A 215 -15.00 -24.13 -2.08
C SER A 215 -15.95 -24.11 -0.89
N TRP A 216 -17.07 -23.42 -1.07
CA TRP A 216 -18.13 -23.39 -0.06
C TRP A 216 -18.70 -24.78 0.20
N GLN A 217 -18.87 -25.15 1.46
CA GLN A 217 -19.44 -26.43 1.90
C GLN A 217 -20.88 -26.28 2.39
N SER A 218 -21.32 -25.05 2.62
CA SER A 218 -22.67 -24.72 3.08
C SER A 218 -23.70 -24.63 1.96
N ASP A 219 -23.55 -25.44 0.92
CA ASP A 219 -24.51 -25.54 -0.19
C ASP A 219 -25.93 -25.77 0.35
N GLY A 220 -26.87 -24.92 -0.08
CA GLY A 220 -28.25 -24.97 0.37
C GLY A 220 -28.51 -24.24 1.70
N TYR A 221 -27.55 -23.49 2.23
CA TYR A 221 -27.78 -22.62 3.38
C TYR A 221 -28.96 -21.65 3.09
N LEU A 222 -29.90 -21.60 4.01
CA LEU A 222 -31.00 -20.64 4.01
C LEU A 222 -30.84 -19.72 5.22
N ARG A 223 -30.73 -18.44 4.95
CA ARG A 223 -30.67 -17.43 6.00
C ARG A 223 -31.95 -17.48 6.87
N PRO A 224 -31.83 -17.39 8.19
CA PRO A 224 -32.95 -17.21 9.09
C PRO A 224 -33.82 -15.98 8.70
N GLU A 225 -35.12 -16.05 8.95
CA GLU A 225 -36.01 -14.91 8.73
C GLU A 225 -35.59 -13.73 9.66
N MET A 226 -35.70 -12.50 9.13
CA MET A 226 -35.24 -11.29 9.84
C MET A 226 -35.87 -11.10 11.22
N ASP A 227 -37.15 -11.46 11.36
CA ASP A 227 -37.92 -11.32 12.60
C ASP A 227 -37.63 -12.44 13.62
N THR A 228 -36.84 -13.44 13.23
CA THR A 228 -36.40 -14.55 14.10
C THR A 228 -34.95 -14.51 14.47
N LEU A 229 -34.22 -13.46 14.04
CA LEU A 229 -32.81 -13.34 14.34
C LEU A 229 -32.57 -13.13 15.86
N ILE A 230 -31.67 -13.94 16.39
CA ILE A 230 -31.04 -13.76 17.69
C ILE A 230 -29.58 -13.53 17.41
N ILE A 231 -29.20 -12.24 17.44
CA ILE A 231 -27.88 -11.77 17.02
C ILE A 231 -26.95 -11.74 18.22
N TYR A 232 -25.73 -12.22 18.02
CA TYR A 232 -24.63 -12.04 18.96
C TYR A 232 -23.54 -11.19 18.26
N GLU A 233 -23.38 -9.97 18.76
CA GLU A 233 -22.32 -9.07 18.32
C GLU A 233 -21.00 -9.48 18.98
N LEU A 234 -19.92 -9.57 18.23
CA LEU A 234 -18.62 -9.93 18.72
C LEU A 234 -17.47 -9.19 18.00
N HIS A 235 -16.45 -8.88 18.80
CA HIS A 235 -15.15 -8.48 18.31
C HIS A 235 -14.24 -9.71 18.23
N VAL A 236 -13.64 -9.98 17.08
CA VAL A 236 -12.89 -11.23 16.83
C VAL A 236 -11.81 -11.45 17.88
N ASP A 237 -10.99 -10.42 18.14
CA ASP A 237 -9.89 -10.50 19.09
C ASP A 237 -10.41 -10.73 20.53
N ASP A 238 -11.29 -9.87 21.03
CA ASP A 238 -11.76 -9.93 22.42
C ASP A 238 -12.57 -11.20 22.72
N PHE A 239 -13.37 -11.67 21.77
CA PHE A 239 -14.21 -12.84 21.95
C PHE A 239 -13.40 -14.14 21.98
N SER A 240 -12.37 -14.23 21.19
CA SER A 240 -11.66 -15.48 20.93
C SER A 240 -10.25 -15.56 21.52
N ALA A 241 -9.66 -14.42 21.93
CA ALA A 241 -8.31 -14.37 22.51
C ALA A 241 -8.14 -15.35 23.69
N GLN A 242 -7.03 -16.04 23.69
CA GLN A 242 -6.64 -16.93 24.78
C GLN A 242 -5.33 -16.47 25.43
N GLY A 243 -5.39 -16.14 26.71
CA GLY A 243 -4.22 -15.69 27.45
C GLY A 243 -3.73 -14.31 26.96
N ASN A 244 -2.48 -14.24 26.51
CA ASN A 244 -1.88 -13.01 25.95
C ASN A 244 -1.89 -13.00 24.40
N GLY A 245 -2.62 -13.93 23.77
CA GLY A 245 -2.74 -14.01 22.31
C GLY A 245 -3.82 -13.08 21.78
N GLN A 246 -3.74 -12.80 20.48
CA GLN A 246 -4.83 -12.15 19.73
C GLN A 246 -5.78 -13.24 19.24
N GLY A 247 -7.10 -12.96 19.27
CA GLY A 247 -8.11 -13.86 18.73
C GLY A 247 -8.11 -13.84 17.20
N LYS A 248 -8.48 -14.98 16.63
CA LYS A 248 -8.48 -15.22 15.19
C LYS A 248 -9.81 -15.78 14.72
N PHE A 249 -10.03 -15.77 13.40
CA PHE A 249 -11.23 -16.37 12.79
C PHE A 249 -11.38 -17.84 13.16
N GLU A 250 -10.30 -18.64 13.17
CA GLU A 250 -10.36 -20.05 13.56
C GLU A 250 -10.78 -20.24 15.03
N ASP A 251 -10.40 -19.31 15.92
CA ASP A 251 -10.82 -19.37 17.33
C ASP A 251 -12.31 -19.08 17.49
N VAL A 252 -12.86 -18.19 16.65
CA VAL A 252 -14.30 -17.94 16.59
C VAL A 252 -15.02 -19.18 16.09
N ILE A 253 -14.54 -19.82 15.02
CA ILE A 253 -15.07 -21.09 14.49
C ILE A 253 -15.19 -22.13 15.60
N GLY A 254 -14.13 -22.27 16.42
CA GLY A 254 -14.11 -23.20 17.54
C GLY A 254 -15.18 -22.95 18.61
N ARG A 255 -15.84 -21.77 18.60
CA ARG A 255 -16.88 -21.38 19.56
C ARG A 255 -18.31 -21.29 18.96
N LEU A 256 -18.49 -21.52 17.67
CA LEU A 256 -19.78 -21.42 17.00
C LEU A 256 -20.82 -22.41 17.59
N ASP A 257 -20.41 -23.62 17.95
CA ASP A 257 -21.32 -24.61 18.57
C ASP A 257 -21.83 -24.15 19.94
N HIS A 258 -21.00 -23.44 20.70
CA HIS A 258 -21.41 -22.82 21.96
C HIS A 258 -22.48 -21.76 21.72
N LEU A 259 -22.27 -20.84 20.77
CA LEU A 259 -23.24 -19.81 20.42
C LEU A 259 -24.55 -20.43 19.92
N LYS A 260 -24.48 -21.44 19.06
CA LYS A 260 -25.66 -22.18 18.60
C LYS A 260 -26.43 -22.83 19.75
N SER A 261 -25.73 -23.44 20.72
CA SER A 261 -26.37 -24.06 21.90
C SER A 261 -27.08 -23.05 22.80
N ALA A 262 -26.64 -21.79 22.78
CA ALA A 262 -27.29 -20.68 23.45
C ALA A 262 -28.50 -20.11 22.69
N GLY A 263 -28.81 -20.64 21.50
CA GLY A 263 -29.93 -20.21 20.66
C GLY A 263 -29.60 -19.09 19.70
N ILE A 264 -28.33 -18.70 19.58
CA ILE A 264 -27.87 -17.68 18.61
C ILE A 264 -28.00 -18.26 17.21
N ASN A 265 -28.56 -17.47 16.27
CA ASN A 265 -28.69 -17.84 14.87
C ASN A 265 -28.13 -16.77 13.89
N ALA A 266 -27.49 -15.75 14.43
CA ALA A 266 -26.69 -14.80 13.68
C ALA A 266 -25.52 -14.29 14.53
N ILE A 267 -24.35 -14.13 13.92
CA ILE A 267 -23.23 -13.40 14.52
C ILE A 267 -23.06 -12.08 13.75
N GLU A 268 -22.85 -11.00 14.48
CA GLU A 268 -22.50 -9.71 13.94
C GLU A 268 -21.06 -9.42 14.31
N LEU A 269 -20.20 -9.32 13.31
CA LEU A 269 -18.79 -9.06 13.50
C LEU A 269 -18.53 -7.56 13.51
N LEU A 270 -17.90 -7.03 14.57
CA LEU A 270 -17.29 -5.73 14.50
C LEU A 270 -16.37 -5.67 13.27
N PRO A 271 -16.03 -4.48 12.76
CA PRO A 271 -15.32 -4.38 11.49
C PRO A 271 -14.09 -5.28 11.41
N VAL A 272 -14.05 -6.12 10.39
CA VAL A 272 -12.94 -7.06 10.10
C VAL A 272 -12.05 -6.58 8.96
N THR A 273 -12.24 -5.36 8.52
CA THR A 273 -11.39 -4.71 7.52
C THR A 273 -10.10 -4.24 8.15
N ASP A 274 -9.06 -4.12 7.30
CA ASP A 274 -7.73 -3.70 7.73
C ASP A 274 -7.74 -2.35 8.46
N PHE A 275 -7.04 -2.28 9.58
CA PHE A 275 -6.86 -1.09 10.42
C PHE A 275 -5.40 -0.93 10.86
N PRO A 276 -4.94 0.29 11.19
CA PRO A 276 -3.59 0.52 11.65
C PRO A 276 -3.31 -0.03 13.04
N GLY A 277 -2.17 -0.65 13.21
CA GLY A 277 -1.71 -1.17 14.51
C GLY A 277 -2.07 -2.63 14.73
N SER A 278 -2.00 -3.07 15.98
CA SER A 278 -2.18 -4.48 16.34
C SER A 278 -3.49 -4.78 17.08
N HIS A 279 -4.24 -3.74 17.44
CA HIS A 279 -5.51 -3.87 18.16
C HIS A 279 -6.37 -2.65 17.93
N SER A 280 -7.58 -2.85 17.44
CA SER A 280 -8.62 -1.84 17.25
C SER A 280 -9.98 -2.52 17.21
N TRP A 281 -11.03 -1.79 17.50
CA TRP A 281 -12.40 -2.27 17.23
C TRP A 281 -12.76 -2.22 15.74
N GLY A 282 -11.85 -1.74 14.88
CA GLY A 282 -12.01 -1.69 13.43
C GLY A 282 -12.78 -0.49 12.91
N TYR A 283 -13.19 0.46 13.77
CA TYR A 283 -13.91 1.68 13.35
C TYR A 283 -12.99 2.78 12.82
N ASP A 284 -11.76 2.46 12.52
CA ASP A 284 -10.76 3.35 11.93
C ASP A 284 -10.10 2.69 10.70
N PRO A 285 -10.87 2.37 9.66
CA PRO A 285 -10.42 1.57 8.54
C PRO A 285 -9.24 2.22 7.81
N HIS A 286 -8.25 1.40 7.48
CA HIS A 286 -7.12 1.77 6.65
C HIS A 286 -7.35 1.32 5.20
N LEU A 287 -7.79 0.08 5.01
CA LEU A 287 -8.11 -0.45 3.69
C LEU A 287 -9.39 -1.31 3.74
N MET A 288 -10.46 -0.81 3.11
CA MET A 288 -11.78 -1.47 3.19
C MET A 288 -11.89 -2.76 2.39
N SER A 289 -11.03 -2.96 1.40
CA SER A 289 -11.02 -4.16 0.54
C SER A 289 -10.24 -5.33 1.14
N ALA A 290 -9.40 -5.07 2.15
CA ALA A 290 -8.58 -6.08 2.81
C ALA A 290 -9.17 -6.53 4.13
N VAL A 291 -8.97 -7.79 4.44
CA VAL A 291 -9.26 -8.38 5.76
C VAL A 291 -8.12 -8.04 6.72
N GLU A 292 -8.45 -7.78 7.98
CA GLU A 292 -7.46 -7.54 9.03
C GLU A 292 -6.54 -8.75 9.22
N SER A 293 -5.27 -8.56 8.95
CA SER A 293 -4.28 -9.63 8.90
C SER A 293 -4.00 -10.30 10.25
N HIS A 294 -4.27 -9.61 11.36
CA HIS A 294 -4.16 -10.17 12.70
C HIS A 294 -5.25 -11.21 13.00
N TYR A 295 -6.42 -11.07 12.37
CA TYR A 295 -7.52 -12.03 12.53
C TYR A 295 -7.35 -13.26 11.67
N GLY A 296 -6.64 -13.12 10.54
CA GLY A 296 -6.38 -14.22 9.62
C GLY A 296 -6.32 -13.80 8.15
N THR A 297 -6.48 -14.78 7.26
CA THR A 297 -6.49 -14.59 5.82
C THR A 297 -7.91 -14.42 5.28
N PRO A 298 -8.09 -13.93 4.05
CA PRO A 298 -9.39 -13.91 3.40
C PRO A 298 -10.06 -15.30 3.30
N GLU A 299 -9.25 -16.35 3.12
CA GLU A 299 -9.71 -17.73 3.08
C GLU A 299 -10.25 -18.18 4.45
N GLU A 300 -9.54 -17.89 5.54
CA GLU A 300 -9.97 -18.19 6.90
C GLU A 300 -11.22 -17.38 7.29
N PHE A 301 -11.36 -16.17 6.79
CA PHE A 301 -12.61 -15.41 6.95
C PHE A 301 -13.78 -16.08 6.21
N LYS A 302 -13.58 -16.54 4.98
CA LYS A 302 -14.59 -17.33 4.24
C LYS A 302 -14.93 -18.62 4.96
N GLU A 303 -13.94 -19.30 5.54
CA GLU A 303 -14.16 -20.50 6.35
C GLU A 303 -15.03 -20.22 7.59
N LEU A 304 -14.81 -19.10 8.27
CA LEU A 304 -15.69 -18.67 9.37
C LEU A 304 -17.13 -18.50 8.90
N VAL A 305 -17.34 -17.84 7.75
CA VAL A 305 -18.67 -17.64 7.17
C VAL A 305 -19.30 -18.98 6.81
N ASP A 306 -18.56 -19.88 6.17
CA ASP A 306 -19.04 -21.20 5.73
C ASP A 306 -19.42 -22.07 6.95
N GLU A 307 -18.58 -22.12 7.97
CA GLU A 307 -18.83 -22.85 9.20
C GLU A 307 -20.02 -22.30 10.02
N ALA A 308 -20.24 -20.99 9.99
CA ALA A 308 -21.44 -20.38 10.55
C ALA A 308 -22.69 -20.82 9.76
N HIS A 309 -22.64 -20.79 8.44
CA HIS A 309 -23.72 -21.19 7.55
C HIS A 309 -24.06 -22.69 7.68
N ILE A 310 -23.06 -23.58 7.79
CA ILE A 310 -23.26 -25.02 8.06
C ILE A 310 -24.06 -25.23 9.34
N ARG A 311 -23.89 -24.34 10.32
CA ARG A 311 -24.64 -24.38 11.59
C ARG A 311 -25.99 -23.65 11.52
N GLY A 312 -26.35 -23.10 10.38
CA GLY A 312 -27.60 -22.35 10.18
C GLY A 312 -27.55 -20.97 10.82
N MET A 313 -26.38 -20.38 11.01
CA MET A 313 -26.16 -19.06 11.58
C MET A 313 -25.83 -18.08 10.46
N ALA A 314 -26.50 -16.91 10.45
CA ALA A 314 -26.12 -15.82 9.56
C ALA A 314 -24.85 -15.12 10.06
N VAL A 315 -24.11 -14.51 9.13
CA VAL A 315 -23.01 -13.62 9.43
C VAL A 315 -23.35 -12.22 8.94
N ILE A 316 -23.25 -11.25 9.82
CA ILE A 316 -23.47 -9.82 9.57
C ILE A 316 -22.12 -9.14 9.74
N MET A 317 -21.77 -8.26 8.82
CA MET A 317 -20.57 -7.45 8.92
C MET A 317 -20.96 -6.02 9.28
N ASP A 318 -20.43 -5.50 10.37
CA ASP A 318 -20.43 -4.07 10.64
C ASP A 318 -19.34 -3.40 9.80
N MET A 319 -19.67 -2.34 9.09
CA MET A 319 -18.78 -1.69 8.12
C MET A 319 -18.82 -0.18 8.28
N VAL A 320 -17.63 0.44 8.25
CA VAL A 320 -17.46 1.89 8.30
C VAL A 320 -17.33 2.46 6.90
N TRP A 321 -18.32 3.22 6.45
CA TRP A 321 -18.32 3.82 5.11
C TRP A 321 -18.19 5.35 5.12
N ASN A 322 -18.19 5.97 6.29
CA ASN A 322 -18.27 7.43 6.46
C ASN A 322 -16.90 8.10 6.66
N HIS A 323 -15.86 7.35 6.95
CA HIS A 323 -14.51 7.88 7.09
C HIS A 323 -13.46 6.79 6.83
N ILE A 324 -12.21 7.23 6.67
CA ILE A 324 -11.03 6.40 6.46
C ILE A 324 -9.83 7.08 7.11
N ARG A 325 -8.82 6.32 7.50
CA ARG A 325 -7.58 6.86 8.05
C ARG A 325 -6.79 7.68 7.01
N SER A 326 -6.13 8.74 7.46
CA SER A 326 -5.23 9.54 6.62
C SER A 326 -4.00 8.76 6.10
N SER A 327 -3.68 7.62 6.71
CA SER A 327 -2.64 6.70 6.22
C SER A 327 -3.15 5.74 5.14
N SER A 328 -4.45 5.73 4.85
CA SER A 328 -5.03 4.86 3.82
C SER A 328 -4.39 5.12 2.44
N PRO A 329 -4.14 4.07 1.65
CA PRO A 329 -3.64 4.24 0.29
C PRO A 329 -4.57 5.08 -0.59
N VAL A 330 -5.89 4.97 -0.42
CA VAL A 330 -6.86 5.79 -1.18
C VAL A 330 -6.83 7.28 -0.80
N TRP A 331 -6.38 7.61 0.41
CA TRP A 331 -6.12 8.99 0.80
C TRP A 331 -4.75 9.45 0.32
N THR A 332 -3.72 8.63 0.55
CA THR A 332 -2.33 9.00 0.25
C THR A 332 -2.07 9.18 -1.23
N ILE A 333 -2.78 8.45 -2.10
CA ILE A 333 -2.64 8.55 -3.56
C ILE A 333 -3.07 9.92 -4.08
N GLN A 334 -4.07 10.55 -3.48
CA GLN A 334 -4.55 11.89 -3.79
C GLN A 334 -5.15 12.54 -2.54
N PRO A 335 -4.37 13.33 -1.77
CA PRO A 335 -4.85 13.91 -0.51
C PRO A 335 -5.72 15.16 -0.65
N ASP A 336 -5.99 15.63 -1.85
CA ASP A 336 -6.93 16.72 -2.10
C ASP A 336 -8.35 16.17 -2.26
N TYR A 337 -9.27 16.56 -1.37
CA TYR A 337 -10.68 16.17 -1.43
C TYR A 337 -11.37 16.51 -2.74
N ASN A 338 -10.96 17.58 -3.43
CA ASN A 338 -11.59 18.01 -4.67
C ASN A 338 -11.18 17.11 -5.85
N LEU A 339 -10.00 16.49 -5.75
CA LEU A 339 -9.41 15.65 -6.79
C LEU A 339 -9.52 14.16 -6.47
N ASN A 340 -9.72 13.80 -5.18
CA ASN A 340 -9.83 12.41 -4.78
C ASN A 340 -11.21 11.83 -5.16
N PRO A 341 -11.28 10.83 -6.02
CA PRO A 341 -12.56 10.27 -6.48
C PRO A 341 -13.21 9.33 -5.45
N TYR A 342 -12.44 8.85 -4.48
CA TYR A 342 -12.90 7.88 -3.49
C TYR A 342 -13.47 8.54 -2.24
N ILE A 343 -13.07 9.79 -1.96
CA ILE A 343 -13.39 10.48 -0.71
C ILE A 343 -14.06 11.82 -1.05
N LYS A 344 -15.21 12.08 -0.41
CA LYS A 344 -15.94 13.34 -0.52
C LYS A 344 -15.96 14.06 0.80
N LEU A 345 -15.90 15.39 0.78
CA LEU A 345 -16.18 16.17 1.97
C LEU A 345 -17.62 15.95 2.42
N HIS A 346 -17.82 15.80 3.71
CA HIS A 346 -19.15 15.61 4.31
C HIS A 346 -20.14 16.72 3.89
N THR A 347 -19.68 17.95 3.76
CA THR A 347 -20.46 19.10 3.28
C THR A 347 -20.99 18.98 1.86
N GLU A 348 -20.33 18.18 1.01
CA GLU A 348 -20.82 17.90 -0.35
C GLU A 348 -21.94 16.85 -0.35
N LEU A 349 -21.88 15.89 0.60
CA LEU A 349 -22.88 14.84 0.74
C LEU A 349 -24.13 15.34 1.47
N ASN A 350 -23.97 16.27 2.38
CA ASN A 350 -25.05 16.84 3.17
C ASN A 350 -24.86 18.34 3.40
N PRO A 351 -25.17 19.16 2.41
CA PRO A 351 -24.91 20.62 2.46
C PRO A 351 -25.66 21.36 3.58
N ASN A 352 -26.58 20.69 4.28
CA ASN A 352 -27.33 21.27 5.40
C ASN A 352 -26.76 20.92 6.77
N GLU A 353 -25.73 20.10 6.85
CA GLU A 353 -25.02 19.81 8.09
C GLU A 353 -23.78 20.70 8.20
N THR A 354 -23.73 21.52 9.25
CA THR A 354 -22.54 22.30 9.58
C THR A 354 -21.51 21.41 10.27
N GLU A 355 -20.23 21.55 9.90
CA GLU A 355 -19.11 20.88 10.57
C GLU A 355 -19.22 21.01 12.08
N GLY A 356 -19.33 19.91 12.80
CA GLY A 356 -19.29 19.93 14.26
C GLY A 356 -20.24 18.99 15.00
N SER A 357 -20.63 17.87 14.41
CA SER A 357 -21.33 16.81 15.18
C SER A 357 -20.54 15.53 15.16
#